data_72f4e428e937803faf1268b41675eafc
#
_entry.id   72f4e428e937803faf1268b41675eafc
#
_cell.length_a   1.000
_cell.length_b   1.000
_cell.length_c   1.000
_cell.angle_alpha   90.00
_cell.angle_beta   90.00
_cell.angle_gamma   90.00
#
_symmetry.space_group_name_H-M   'P 1'
#
loop_
_entity.id
_entity.type
_entity.pdbx_description
1 polymer ?
#
loop_
_entity_poly.entity_id
_entity_poly.type
_entity_poly.pdbx_seq_one_letter_code
_entity_poly.pdbx_strand_id
1 'polypeptide(L)'
;LAAARGLGDVYKRQVRRNNYGKTYGYLLTEEKDCPPFFKRYTWQTGRKLDISKMEKAAEVLSGTHDFTSFRGNNSVPASPVRTIHDIRIIKKHHFFHIFVTGEGFLYHMVRNIAGALADAGTGKLTPKDLREILEAKDRKFLGATAPAHGLCLLKVYFTPVTKELTEKTICGSYAPWSV
;
A
#
# COMPACT_ATOMS: atom_id res chain seq x y z
N LEU A 1 21.30 14.95 -28.49
CA LEU A 1 20.91 14.96 -27.05
C LEU A 1 19.38 14.95 -26.85
N ALA A 2 18.57 15.50 -27.77
CA ALA A 2 17.10 15.48 -27.70
C ALA A 2 16.51 14.07 -27.99
N ALA A 3 17.12 13.26 -28.84
CA ALA A 3 16.67 11.91 -29.19
C ALA A 3 16.77 10.92 -27.99
N ALA A 4 17.75 11.10 -27.10
CA ALA A 4 17.92 10.24 -25.92
C ALA A 4 16.83 10.45 -24.86
N ARG A 5 16.19 11.61 -24.79
CA ARG A 5 15.07 11.88 -23.86
C ARG A 5 13.80 11.13 -24.24
N GLY A 6 13.54 10.96 -25.55
CA GLY A 6 12.38 10.22 -26.04
C GLY A 6 12.46 8.71 -25.77
N LEU A 7 13.64 8.10 -25.90
CA LEU A 7 13.86 6.67 -25.64
C LEU A 7 13.67 6.31 -24.15
N GLY A 8 14.15 7.15 -23.24
CA GLY A 8 13.97 6.93 -21.80
C GLY A 8 12.49 6.99 -21.36
N ASP A 9 11.68 7.81 -21.98
CA ASP A 9 10.26 7.93 -21.67
C ASP A 9 9.43 6.77 -22.27
N VAL A 10 9.81 6.28 -23.44
CA VAL A 10 9.22 5.08 -24.06
C VAL A 10 9.52 3.84 -23.22
N TYR A 11 10.76 3.69 -22.72
CA TYR A 11 11.15 2.60 -21.84
C TYR A 11 10.39 2.62 -20.49
N LYS A 12 10.25 3.79 -19.89
CA LYS A 12 9.46 3.99 -18.66
C LYS A 12 7.97 3.68 -18.87
N ARG A 13 7.42 3.99 -20.04
CA ARG A 13 6.02 3.66 -20.37
C ARG A 13 5.81 2.17 -20.59
N GLN A 14 6.78 1.44 -21.18
CA GLN A 14 6.70 -0.01 -21.35
C GLN A 14 6.68 -0.74 -20.00
N VAL A 15 7.56 -0.37 -19.07
CA VAL A 15 7.58 -0.94 -17.70
C VAL A 15 6.28 -0.67 -16.93
N ARG A 16 5.60 0.44 -17.21
CA ARG A 16 4.29 0.74 -16.60
C ARG A 16 3.13 -0.05 -17.20
N ARG A 17 3.20 -0.42 -18.49
CA ARG A 17 2.09 -1.05 -19.22
C ARG A 17 2.20 -2.56 -19.33
N ASN A 18 3.42 -3.12 -19.35
CA ASN A 18 3.68 -4.55 -19.57
C ASN A 18 4.06 -5.27 -18.27
N ASN A 19 3.42 -4.95 -17.17
CA ASN A 19 3.59 -5.70 -15.93
C ASN A 19 2.25 -6.29 -15.48
N TYR A 20 2.32 -7.44 -14.85
CA TYR A 20 1.17 -8.17 -14.30
C TYR A 20 0.81 -7.70 -12.89
N GLY A 21 1.67 -6.94 -12.24
CA GLY A 21 1.39 -6.42 -10.91
C GLY A 21 2.61 -5.86 -10.20
N LYS A 22 2.37 -5.35 -9.00
CA LYS A 22 3.40 -4.79 -8.12
C LYS A 22 3.09 -5.11 -6.68
N THR A 23 4.15 -5.27 -5.88
CA THR A 23 4.05 -5.30 -4.42
C THR A 23 4.70 -4.05 -3.85
N TYR A 24 3.95 -3.34 -3.04
CA TYR A 24 4.45 -2.28 -2.18
C TYR A 24 4.52 -2.74 -0.74
N GLY A 25 5.54 -2.31 -0.03
CA GLY A 25 5.64 -2.40 1.42
C GLY A 25 5.42 -1.05 2.05
N TYR A 26 4.73 -1.01 3.17
CA TYR A 26 4.60 0.18 3.99
C TYR A 26 4.96 -0.15 5.43
N LEU A 27 5.88 0.63 6.02
CA LEU A 27 6.37 0.41 7.38
C LEU A 27 5.80 1.46 8.32
N LEU A 28 5.23 1.03 9.43
CA LEU A 28 4.76 1.89 10.51
C LEU A 28 5.07 1.31 11.89
N THR A 29 5.06 2.15 12.91
CA THR A 29 5.28 1.76 14.31
C THR A 29 4.30 2.46 15.25
N GLU A 30 3.99 1.79 16.36
CA GLU A 30 3.20 2.33 17.47
C GLU A 30 3.99 3.35 18.29
N GLU A 31 5.31 3.30 18.25
CA GLU A 31 6.17 4.12 19.08
C GLU A 31 6.30 5.54 18.55
N LYS A 32 6.43 6.49 19.48
CA LYS A 32 6.72 7.90 19.16
C LYS A 32 8.19 8.10 18.81
N ASP A 33 9.08 7.35 19.48
CA ASP A 33 10.52 7.39 19.29
C ASP A 33 11.00 6.12 18.61
N CYS A 34 11.40 6.25 17.36
CA CYS A 34 11.93 5.17 16.55
C CYS A 34 13.46 5.31 16.46
N PRO A 35 14.23 4.21 16.48
CA PRO A 35 15.67 4.28 16.29
C PRO A 35 16.03 5.11 15.04
N PRO A 36 17.11 5.91 15.08
CA PRO A 36 17.44 6.89 14.01
C PRO A 36 17.48 6.29 12.60
N PHE A 37 17.96 5.06 12.46
CA PHE A 37 18.05 4.36 11.19
C PHE A 37 16.68 4.10 10.55
N PHE A 38 15.64 3.83 11.35
CA PHE A 38 14.30 3.54 10.87
C PHE A 38 13.43 4.80 10.73
N LYS A 39 13.78 5.90 11.40
CA LYS A 39 12.97 7.13 11.44
C LYS A 39 12.64 7.68 10.05
N ARG A 40 13.56 7.53 9.08
CA ARG A 40 13.37 8.01 7.70
C ARG A 40 12.50 7.09 6.84
N TYR A 41 12.22 5.86 7.30
CA TYR A 41 11.53 4.83 6.53
C TYR A 41 10.30 4.28 7.23
N THR A 42 9.93 4.85 8.39
CA THR A 42 8.84 4.34 9.23
C THR A 42 7.91 5.45 9.65
N TRP A 43 6.63 5.27 9.42
CA TRP A 43 5.61 6.15 9.98
C TRP A 43 5.40 5.87 11.47
N GLN A 44 5.77 6.82 12.30
CA GLN A 44 5.58 6.79 13.75
C GLN A 44 4.15 7.28 14.06
N THR A 45 3.26 6.35 14.39
CA THR A 45 1.86 6.69 14.66
C THR A 45 1.65 7.22 16.07
N GLY A 46 2.47 6.78 17.03
CA GLY A 46 2.33 7.09 18.45
C GLY A 46 1.03 6.57 19.06
N ARG A 47 0.39 5.60 18.39
CA ARG A 47 -0.90 5.03 18.79
C ARG A 47 -0.79 3.50 18.80
N LYS A 48 -1.43 2.85 19.79
CA LYS A 48 -1.54 1.38 19.81
C LYS A 48 -2.40 0.91 18.64
N LEU A 49 -1.95 -0.15 17.99
CA LEU A 49 -2.60 -0.74 16.81
C LEU A 49 -2.92 -2.20 17.07
N ASP A 50 -4.16 -2.58 16.82
CA ASP A 50 -4.64 -3.95 16.87
C ASP A 50 -4.51 -4.59 15.50
N ILE A 51 -3.61 -5.58 15.39
CA ILE A 51 -3.36 -6.28 14.13
C ILE A 51 -4.61 -6.98 13.61
N SER A 52 -5.41 -7.60 14.50
CA SER A 52 -6.61 -8.33 14.10
C SER A 52 -7.68 -7.41 13.48
N LYS A 53 -7.78 -6.17 13.98
CA LYS A 53 -8.66 -5.16 13.38
C LYS A 53 -8.14 -4.71 12.02
N MET A 54 -6.83 -4.57 11.88
CA MET A 54 -6.19 -4.21 10.60
C MET A 54 -6.39 -5.31 9.56
N GLU A 55 -6.24 -6.59 9.93
CA GLU A 55 -6.44 -7.74 9.04
C GLU A 55 -7.88 -7.82 8.53
N LYS A 56 -8.87 -7.70 9.42
CA LYS A 56 -10.30 -7.65 9.05
C LYS A 56 -10.61 -6.48 8.09
N ALA A 57 -9.95 -5.34 8.28
CA ALA A 57 -10.06 -4.20 7.40
C ALA A 57 -9.40 -4.45 6.03
N ALA A 58 -8.26 -5.16 6.01
CA ALA A 58 -7.54 -5.54 4.79
C ALA A 58 -8.35 -6.49 3.91
N GLU A 59 -9.10 -7.42 4.50
CA GLU A 59 -10.00 -8.34 3.78
C GLU A 59 -11.04 -7.58 2.94
N VAL A 60 -11.58 -6.48 3.46
CA VAL A 60 -12.56 -5.64 2.75
C VAL A 60 -11.96 -4.97 1.52
N LEU A 61 -10.67 -4.61 1.59
CA LEU A 61 -9.97 -3.91 0.51
C LEU A 61 -9.38 -4.86 -0.53
N SER A 62 -9.36 -6.16 -0.26
CA SER A 62 -8.88 -7.18 -1.20
C SER A 62 -9.92 -7.46 -2.28
N GLY A 63 -9.46 -7.78 -3.49
CA GLY A 63 -10.32 -8.02 -4.64
C GLY A 63 -10.38 -6.84 -5.60
N THR A 64 -11.39 -6.84 -6.46
CA THR A 64 -11.59 -5.81 -7.50
C THR A 64 -12.64 -4.82 -7.04
N HIS A 65 -12.23 -3.56 -6.85
CA HIS A 65 -13.11 -2.49 -6.37
C HIS A 65 -12.86 -1.18 -7.13
N ASP A 66 -13.83 -0.29 -7.06
CA ASP A 66 -13.65 1.11 -7.43
C ASP A 66 -12.94 1.84 -6.27
N PHE A 67 -11.66 2.16 -6.46
CA PHE A 67 -10.82 2.83 -5.47
C PHE A 67 -10.81 4.36 -5.58
N THR A 68 -11.89 4.96 -6.10
CA THR A 68 -11.99 6.43 -6.19
C THR A 68 -11.76 7.11 -4.83
N SER A 69 -12.33 6.57 -3.75
CA SER A 69 -12.13 7.08 -2.38
C SER A 69 -10.68 6.99 -1.90
N PHE A 70 -9.90 6.08 -2.44
CA PHE A 70 -8.48 5.88 -2.09
C PHE A 70 -7.51 6.59 -3.02
N ARG A 71 -7.99 7.37 -3.98
CA ARG A 71 -7.19 8.14 -4.92
C ARG A 71 -6.74 9.46 -4.32
N GLY A 72 -5.50 9.90 -4.64
CA GLY A 72 -5.05 11.27 -4.35
C GLY A 72 -5.69 12.29 -5.31
N ASN A 73 -5.90 13.52 -4.83
CA ASN A 73 -6.71 14.55 -5.52
C ASN A 73 -6.19 15.00 -6.89
N ASN A 74 -4.92 14.78 -7.24
CA ASN A 74 -4.30 15.38 -8.42
C ASN A 74 -4.19 14.42 -9.63
N SER A 75 -4.99 13.36 -9.71
CA SER A 75 -4.97 12.46 -10.87
C SER A 75 -6.36 12.00 -11.25
N VAL A 76 -6.65 12.06 -12.55
CA VAL A 76 -7.89 11.50 -13.13
C VAL A 76 -7.47 10.30 -13.98
N PRO A 77 -7.58 9.06 -13.48
CA PRO A 77 -7.30 7.86 -14.28
C PRO A 77 -8.44 7.61 -15.26
N ALA A 78 -8.14 6.91 -16.36
CA ALA A 78 -9.16 6.45 -17.31
C ALA A 78 -10.18 5.49 -16.65
N SER A 79 -9.73 4.71 -15.66
CA SER A 79 -10.60 3.89 -14.80
C SER A 79 -10.08 3.93 -13.36
N PRO A 80 -10.94 4.09 -12.34
CA PRO A 80 -10.57 3.99 -10.93
C PRO A 80 -10.60 2.55 -10.41
N VAL A 81 -11.10 1.60 -11.18
CA VAL A 81 -11.19 0.19 -10.77
C VAL A 81 -9.80 -0.43 -10.73
N ARG A 82 -9.47 -1.10 -9.64
CA ARG A 82 -8.20 -1.82 -9.43
C ARG A 82 -8.46 -3.16 -8.76
N THR A 83 -7.56 -4.11 -9.04
CA THR A 83 -7.55 -5.42 -8.39
C THR A 83 -6.39 -5.48 -7.42
N ILE A 84 -6.70 -5.70 -6.14
CA ILE A 84 -5.73 -6.01 -5.09
C ILE A 84 -5.77 -7.52 -4.88
N HIS A 85 -4.64 -8.18 -5.15
CA HIS A 85 -4.52 -9.65 -5.02
C HIS A 85 -4.33 -10.08 -3.57
N ASP A 86 -3.56 -9.30 -2.79
CA ASP A 86 -3.25 -9.63 -1.40
C ASP A 86 -2.90 -8.36 -0.62
N ILE A 87 -3.38 -8.30 0.63
CA ILE A 87 -2.92 -7.35 1.65
C ILE A 87 -2.50 -8.17 2.85
N ARG A 88 -1.22 -8.15 3.17
CA ARG A 88 -0.68 -8.88 4.32
C ARG A 88 -0.07 -7.93 5.33
N ILE A 89 -0.36 -8.18 6.59
CA ILE A 89 0.15 -7.38 7.70
C ILE A 89 0.95 -8.29 8.61
N ILE A 90 2.19 -7.90 8.90
CA ILE A 90 3.08 -8.65 9.77
C ILE A 90 3.56 -7.72 10.87
N LYS A 91 3.31 -8.08 12.12
CA LYS A 91 3.87 -7.40 13.27
C LYS A 91 5.15 -8.09 13.71
N LYS A 92 6.25 -7.33 13.77
CA LYS A 92 7.52 -7.80 14.33
C LYS A 92 8.02 -6.74 15.31
N HIS A 93 8.16 -7.12 16.59
CA HIS A 93 8.44 -6.19 17.68
C HIS A 93 7.42 -5.03 17.68
N HIS A 94 7.89 -3.78 17.51
CA HIS A 94 7.07 -2.57 17.50
C HIS A 94 6.69 -2.11 16.09
N PHE A 95 7.11 -2.86 15.05
CA PHE A 95 6.89 -2.51 13.65
C PHE A 95 5.75 -3.32 13.04
N PHE A 96 4.94 -2.64 12.24
CA PHE A 96 3.93 -3.25 11.38
C PHE A 96 4.38 -3.07 9.93
N HIS A 97 4.50 -4.19 9.24
CA HIS A 97 4.80 -4.24 7.82
C HIS A 97 3.51 -4.55 7.07
N ILE A 98 3.04 -3.60 6.28
CA ILE A 98 1.86 -3.76 5.42
C ILE A 98 2.37 -4.01 4.00
N PHE A 99 2.05 -5.15 3.42
CA PHE A 99 2.35 -5.50 2.05
C PHE A 99 1.06 -5.43 1.24
N VAL A 100 1.10 -4.73 0.11
CA VAL A 100 -0.05 -4.60 -0.78
C VAL A 100 0.39 -5.03 -2.18
N THR A 101 -0.21 -6.10 -2.68
CA THR A 101 0.04 -6.65 -4.02
C THR A 101 -1.19 -6.46 -4.89
N GLY A 102 -1.03 -5.91 -6.09
CA GLY A 102 -2.12 -5.68 -7.03
C GLY A 102 -1.62 -5.43 -8.45
N GLU A 103 -2.54 -5.48 -9.43
CA GLU A 103 -2.23 -5.25 -10.85
C GLU A 103 -1.72 -3.84 -11.11
N GLY A 104 -2.32 -2.85 -10.43
CA GLY A 104 -1.96 -1.45 -10.55
C GLY A 104 -2.56 -0.62 -9.42
N PHE A 105 -1.99 0.55 -9.22
CA PHE A 105 -2.41 1.43 -8.13
C PHE A 105 -2.70 2.84 -8.65
N LEU A 106 -3.71 3.47 -8.07
CA LEU A 106 -3.99 4.89 -8.27
C LEU A 106 -2.94 5.75 -7.54
N TYR A 107 -2.89 7.01 -7.90
CA TYR A 107 -2.02 7.96 -7.22
C TYR A 107 -2.34 8.00 -5.72
N HIS A 108 -1.34 7.86 -4.86
CA HIS A 108 -1.40 7.76 -3.40
C HIS A 108 -2.21 6.58 -2.82
N MET A 109 -2.73 5.67 -3.65
CA MET A 109 -3.64 4.60 -3.22
C MET A 109 -3.06 3.75 -2.07
N VAL A 110 -1.83 3.24 -2.18
CA VAL A 110 -1.22 2.40 -1.14
C VAL A 110 -1.03 3.17 0.18
N ARG A 111 -0.68 4.45 0.10
CA ARG A 111 -0.56 5.30 1.30
C ARG A 111 -1.93 5.55 1.96
N ASN A 112 -2.97 5.69 1.17
CA ASN A 112 -4.34 5.83 1.66
C ASN A 112 -4.84 4.53 2.29
N ILE A 113 -4.50 3.37 1.71
CA ILE A 113 -4.75 2.05 2.30
C ILE A 113 -4.02 1.93 3.65
N ALA A 114 -2.73 2.25 3.71
CA ALA A 114 -1.97 2.20 4.96
C ALA A 114 -2.55 3.12 6.04
N GLY A 115 -3.03 4.32 5.67
CA GLY A 115 -3.72 5.24 6.58
C GLY A 115 -5.03 4.65 7.12
N ALA A 116 -5.85 4.08 6.24
CA ALA A 116 -7.12 3.44 6.61
C ALA A 116 -6.90 2.22 7.52
N LEU A 117 -5.90 1.39 7.22
CA LEU A 117 -5.54 0.25 8.06
C LEU A 117 -5.02 0.68 9.44
N ALA A 118 -4.24 1.75 9.53
CA ALA A 118 -3.83 2.32 10.80
C ALA A 118 -5.02 2.87 11.61
N ASP A 119 -5.96 3.58 10.95
CA ASP A 119 -7.19 4.05 11.60
C ASP A 119 -8.08 2.85 12.03
N ALA A 120 -8.11 1.75 11.27
CA ALA A 120 -8.78 0.52 11.69
C ALA A 120 -8.10 -0.13 12.90
N GLY A 121 -6.77 -0.18 12.92
CA GLY A 121 -5.99 -0.69 14.06
C GLY A 121 -6.25 0.07 15.36
N THR A 122 -6.50 1.38 15.29
CA THR A 122 -6.91 2.17 16.46
C THR A 122 -8.39 1.99 16.83
N GLY A 123 -9.19 1.33 15.99
CA GLY A 123 -10.64 1.20 16.16
C GLY A 123 -11.44 2.42 15.71
N LYS A 124 -10.82 3.39 15.04
CA LYS A 124 -11.50 4.57 14.47
C LYS A 124 -12.33 4.23 13.23
N LEU A 125 -11.90 3.21 12.46
CA LEU A 125 -12.64 2.67 11.33
C LEU A 125 -12.96 1.19 11.55
N THR A 126 -14.16 0.79 11.19
CA THR A 126 -14.57 -0.61 11.18
C THR A 126 -14.54 -1.16 9.74
N PRO A 127 -14.55 -2.50 9.55
CA PRO A 127 -14.72 -3.09 8.23
C PRO A 127 -16.00 -2.63 7.50
N LYS A 128 -17.06 -2.29 8.26
CA LYS A 128 -18.31 -1.75 7.70
C LYS A 128 -18.08 -0.34 7.14
N ASP A 129 -17.44 0.54 7.90
CA ASP A 129 -17.12 1.90 7.46
C ASP A 129 -16.27 1.90 6.18
N LEU A 130 -15.32 0.95 6.07
CA LEU A 130 -14.49 0.82 4.87
C LEU A 130 -15.29 0.40 3.62
N ARG A 131 -16.31 -0.46 3.77
CA ARG A 131 -17.22 -0.78 2.67
C ARG A 131 -18.01 0.45 2.24
N GLU A 132 -18.58 1.18 3.19
CA GLU A 132 -19.32 2.41 2.93
C GLU A 132 -18.41 3.47 2.25
N ILE A 133 -17.14 3.59 2.64
CA ILE A 133 -16.15 4.47 2.00
C ILE A 133 -15.87 4.04 0.55
N LEU A 134 -15.74 2.74 0.27
CA LEU A 134 -15.56 2.24 -1.09
C LEU A 134 -16.78 2.55 -1.97
N GLU A 135 -17.99 2.33 -1.44
CA GLU A 135 -19.26 2.57 -2.13
C GLU A 135 -19.53 4.06 -2.38
N ALA A 136 -19.14 4.92 -1.44
CA ALA A 136 -19.31 6.38 -1.54
C ALA A 136 -18.51 7.02 -2.68
N LYS A 137 -17.42 6.38 -3.13
CA LYS A 137 -16.54 6.88 -4.22
C LYS A 137 -16.09 8.32 -4.04
N ASP A 138 -15.99 8.78 -2.80
CA ASP A 138 -15.54 10.13 -2.46
C ASP A 138 -14.38 10.08 -1.46
N ARG A 139 -13.27 10.72 -1.83
CA ARG A 139 -12.04 10.83 -1.02
C ARG A 139 -12.28 11.52 0.34
N LYS A 140 -13.31 12.35 0.47
CA LYS A 140 -13.61 13.10 1.69
C LYS A 140 -13.93 12.21 2.89
N PHE A 141 -14.48 11.03 2.64
CA PHE A 141 -14.81 10.07 3.69
C PHE A 141 -13.61 9.29 4.22
N LEU A 142 -12.49 9.30 3.50
CA LEU A 142 -11.27 8.64 3.93
C LEU A 142 -10.39 9.61 4.74
N GLY A 143 -9.80 9.12 5.82
CA GLY A 143 -8.91 9.86 6.70
C GLY A 143 -7.62 10.38 6.03
N ALA A 144 -6.65 10.74 6.81
CA ALA A 144 -5.39 11.30 6.34
C ALA A 144 -4.58 10.29 5.51
N THR A 145 -3.92 10.78 4.46
CA THR A 145 -2.95 10.00 3.69
C THR A 145 -1.70 9.72 4.54
N ALA A 146 -1.31 8.47 4.68
CA ALA A 146 -0.09 8.09 5.40
C ALA A 146 1.16 8.76 4.79
N PRO A 147 2.17 9.12 5.60
CA PRO A 147 3.40 9.77 5.13
C PRO A 147 4.13 9.00 4.03
N ALA A 148 4.80 9.71 3.13
CA ALA A 148 5.45 9.08 1.98
C ALA A 148 6.67 8.21 2.37
N HIS A 149 7.36 8.58 3.43
CA HIS A 149 8.63 7.96 3.81
C HIS A 149 8.51 6.50 4.29
N GLY A 150 7.29 6.05 4.69
CA GLY A 150 7.05 4.65 5.02
C GLY A 150 6.84 3.73 3.82
N LEU A 151 6.71 4.28 2.60
CA LEU A 151 6.36 3.52 1.39
C LEU A 151 7.60 3.08 0.62
N CYS A 152 7.65 1.81 0.24
CA CYS A 152 8.67 1.22 -0.62
C CYS A 152 8.02 0.36 -1.73
N LEU A 153 8.49 0.50 -2.97
CA LEU A 153 8.19 -0.45 -4.05
C LEU A 153 9.13 -1.65 -3.92
N LEU A 154 8.58 -2.81 -3.59
CA LEU A 154 9.36 -4.03 -3.35
C LEU A 154 9.58 -4.84 -4.62
N LYS A 155 8.53 -5.01 -5.43
CA LYS A 155 8.58 -5.87 -6.62
C LYS A 155 7.67 -5.36 -7.72
N VAL A 156 8.13 -5.52 -8.96
CA VAL A 156 7.32 -5.43 -10.18
C VAL A 156 7.32 -6.83 -10.82
N TYR A 157 6.14 -7.33 -11.14
CA TYR A 157 5.97 -8.67 -11.72
C TYR A 157 5.84 -8.56 -13.23
N PHE A 158 6.71 -9.26 -13.94
CA PHE A 158 6.66 -9.40 -15.41
C PHE A 158 6.09 -10.76 -15.84
N THR A 159 5.63 -11.55 -14.89
CA THR A 159 4.88 -12.79 -15.04
C THR A 159 3.58 -12.69 -14.23
N PRO A 160 2.56 -13.52 -14.53
CA PRO A 160 1.33 -13.53 -13.73
C PRO A 160 1.61 -13.64 -12.24
N VAL A 161 0.90 -12.84 -11.45
CA VAL A 161 1.06 -12.80 -9.98
C VAL A 161 0.45 -14.07 -9.40
N THR A 162 1.29 -14.90 -8.77
CA THR A 162 0.85 -16.09 -8.03
C THR A 162 1.01 -15.86 -6.53
N LYS A 163 0.25 -16.62 -5.73
CA LYS A 163 0.36 -16.57 -4.27
C LYS A 163 1.77 -16.91 -3.79
N GLU A 164 2.37 -17.94 -4.37
CA GLU A 164 3.74 -18.38 -4.07
C GLU A 164 4.78 -17.27 -4.36
N LEU A 165 4.65 -16.60 -5.51
CA LEU A 165 5.54 -15.51 -5.90
C LEU A 165 5.40 -14.30 -4.96
N THR A 166 4.19 -14.02 -4.49
CA THR A 166 3.92 -12.97 -3.50
C THR A 166 4.55 -13.31 -2.15
N GLU A 167 4.39 -14.55 -1.68
CA GLU A 167 5.00 -15.03 -0.44
C GLU A 167 6.53 -14.96 -0.48
N LYS A 168 7.13 -15.43 -1.57
CA LYS A 168 8.59 -15.34 -1.78
C LYS A 168 9.08 -13.89 -1.77
N THR A 169 8.31 -12.97 -2.33
CA THR A 169 8.64 -11.53 -2.33
C THR A 169 8.58 -10.96 -0.91
N ILE A 170 7.54 -11.27 -0.15
CA ILE A 170 7.36 -10.82 1.23
C ILE A 170 8.48 -11.38 2.10
N CYS A 171 8.73 -12.69 2.07
CA CYS A 171 9.80 -13.33 2.84
C CYS A 171 11.19 -12.78 2.49
N GLY A 172 11.48 -12.61 1.19
CA GLY A 172 12.77 -12.04 0.74
C GLY A 172 12.95 -10.58 1.13
N SER A 173 11.88 -9.79 1.19
CA SER A 173 11.92 -8.40 1.65
C SER A 173 12.08 -8.28 3.16
N TYR A 174 11.80 -9.35 3.90
CA TYR A 174 11.96 -9.41 5.35
C TYR A 174 13.41 -9.67 5.77
N ALA A 175 14.21 -10.32 4.91
CA ALA A 175 15.58 -10.71 5.23
C ALA A 175 16.51 -9.54 5.62
N PRO A 176 16.45 -8.33 5.01
CA PRO A 176 17.26 -7.21 5.42
C PRO A 176 16.89 -6.59 6.79
N TRP A 177 15.70 -6.90 7.30
CA TRP A 177 15.13 -6.32 8.54
C TRP A 177 15.01 -7.35 9.66
N SER A 178 15.59 -8.55 9.49
CA SER A 178 15.59 -9.62 10.48
C SER A 178 16.77 -9.50 11.43
N VAL A 179 16.93 -8.34 12.04
CA VAL A 179 17.84 -8.14 13.19
C VAL A 179 17.04 -8.23 14.47
#